data_e8d3c8b45213afbcc5e2d3d3cd332419
#
_entry.id   e8d3c8b45213afbcc5e2d3d3cd332419
#
_cell.length_a   1.000
_cell.length_b   1.000
_cell.length_c   1.000
_cell.angle_alpha   90.00
_cell.angle_beta   90.00
_cell.angle_gamma   90.00
#
_symmetry.space_group_name_H-M   'P 1'
#
loop_
_entity.id
_entity.type
_entity.pdbx_description
1 polymer ?
#
loop_
_entity_poly.entity_id
_entity_poly.type
_entity_poly.pdbx_seq_one_letter_code
_entity_poly.pdbx_strand_id
1 'polypeptide(L)'
;MKFRYSRMLAALVVSAVMVAGCGSNQQQAGDVSVNAYKITASDAQVNQTYAGTVVAENSVAVHARVTGYVVEKFVKGGEQVVAGQPLYRIDSRQYEATLANAEAQAAQANANYKNAEVDLNRYETLAQQDAIAQQRVDTQRSTVEQAKAAYEAYQASVKIAQDNYGDTMVYAPYSGTLRMDDIDMGTFVQAGSTTLVTIDSIDPIFVEFSMTEQEYLDFMKNPTGDDSNGPNIQLKLAD
;
A
#
# COMPACT_ATOMS: atom_id res chain seq x y z
N MET A 1 -122.10 -36.69 -28.84
CA MET A 1 -120.67 -37.07 -28.82
C MET A 1 -119.72 -36.02 -29.42
N LYS A 2 -119.96 -34.71 -29.36
CA LYS A 2 -119.09 -33.67 -29.97
C LYS A 2 -118.45 -32.77 -28.93
N PHE A 3 -118.63 -32.91 -27.61
CA PHE A 3 -118.14 -32.00 -26.58
C PHE A 3 -116.88 -32.50 -25.85
N ARG A 4 -116.46 -33.71 -26.00
CA ARG A 4 -115.25 -34.26 -25.31
C ARG A 4 -113.96 -34.07 -26.06
N TYR A 5 -113.99 -33.93 -27.38
CA TYR A 5 -112.80 -33.70 -28.21
C TYR A 5 -112.30 -32.26 -28.16
N SER A 6 -113.22 -31.30 -27.99
CA SER A 6 -112.82 -29.89 -27.89
C SER A 6 -111.99 -29.58 -26.66
N ARG A 7 -112.21 -30.25 -25.50
CA ARG A 7 -111.45 -30.07 -24.24
C ARG A 7 -110.07 -30.76 -24.30
N MET A 8 -109.91 -31.85 -25.02
CA MET A 8 -108.66 -32.53 -25.23
C MET A 8 -107.76 -31.75 -26.19
N LEU A 9 -108.27 -31.15 -27.20
CA LEU A 9 -107.54 -30.33 -28.14
C LEU A 9 -107.03 -29.01 -27.49
N ALA A 10 -107.86 -28.41 -26.61
CA ALA A 10 -107.46 -27.22 -25.88
C ALA A 10 -106.34 -27.51 -24.84
N ALA A 11 -106.33 -28.69 -24.18
CA ALA A 11 -105.33 -29.12 -23.31
C ALA A 11 -103.99 -29.41 -24.00
N LEU A 12 -104.04 -29.95 -25.24
CA LEU A 12 -102.81 -30.26 -26.00
C LEU A 12 -102.15 -28.99 -26.57
N VAL A 13 -102.95 -27.97 -26.95
CA VAL A 13 -102.43 -26.67 -27.41
C VAL A 13 -101.84 -25.88 -26.26
N VAL A 14 -102.40 -25.94 -25.06
CA VAL A 14 -101.82 -25.28 -23.86
C VAL A 14 -100.53 -25.96 -23.39
N SER A 15 -100.40 -27.28 -23.53
CA SER A 15 -99.16 -27.97 -23.22
C SER A 15 -98.06 -27.70 -24.26
N ALA A 16 -98.38 -27.51 -25.50
CA ALA A 16 -97.43 -27.17 -26.57
C ALA A 16 -96.85 -25.74 -26.42
N VAL A 17 -97.61 -24.78 -25.88
CA VAL A 17 -97.16 -23.41 -25.62
C VAL A 17 -96.27 -23.32 -24.42
N MET A 18 -96.37 -24.20 -23.43
CA MET A 18 -95.47 -24.21 -22.25
C MET A 18 -94.11 -24.82 -22.52
N VAL A 19 -93.93 -25.61 -23.61
CA VAL A 19 -92.59 -26.18 -23.97
C VAL A 19 -91.78 -25.23 -24.84
N ALA A 20 -92.37 -24.21 -25.46
CA ALA A 20 -91.64 -23.24 -26.28
C ALA A 20 -91.04 -22.05 -25.50
N GLY A 21 -91.21 -21.98 -24.14
CA GLY A 21 -90.77 -20.84 -23.31
C GLY A 21 -89.44 -21.00 -22.56
N CYS A 22 -88.75 -22.14 -22.69
CA CYS A 22 -87.43 -22.32 -22.15
C CYS A 22 -86.35 -22.22 -23.26
N GLY A 23 -86.32 -21.09 -23.94
CA GLY A 23 -85.15 -20.67 -24.66
C GLY A 23 -84.12 -20.17 -23.68
N SER A 24 -83.20 -21.00 -23.29
CA SER A 24 -82.01 -20.57 -22.57
C SER A 24 -81.29 -19.53 -23.43
N ASN A 25 -81.41 -18.31 -23.03
CA ASN A 25 -80.50 -17.26 -23.47
C ASN A 25 -79.08 -17.63 -22.93
N GLN A 26 -78.43 -18.54 -23.66
CA GLN A 26 -76.96 -18.66 -23.50
C GLN A 26 -76.40 -17.36 -24.03
N GLN A 27 -76.22 -16.40 -23.10
CA GLN A 27 -75.28 -15.34 -23.35
C GLN A 27 -73.96 -16.05 -23.65
N GLN A 28 -73.64 -16.15 -24.91
CA GLN A 28 -72.26 -16.44 -25.30
C GLN A 28 -71.37 -15.41 -24.59
N ALA A 29 -70.77 -15.84 -23.51
CA ALA A 29 -69.68 -15.07 -22.96
C ALA A 29 -68.66 -14.88 -24.10
N GLY A 30 -68.59 -13.68 -24.63
CA GLY A 30 -67.64 -13.36 -25.67
C GLY A 30 -66.27 -13.75 -25.17
N ASP A 31 -65.60 -14.52 -26.00
CA ASP A 31 -64.18 -14.85 -25.71
C ASP A 31 -63.44 -13.54 -25.44
N VAL A 32 -63.12 -13.31 -24.18
CA VAL A 32 -62.26 -12.20 -23.81
C VAL A 32 -60.88 -12.59 -24.29
N SER A 33 -60.40 -12.02 -25.35
CA SER A 33 -59.07 -12.19 -25.83
C SER A 33 -58.11 -11.50 -24.83
N VAL A 34 -57.40 -12.29 -24.06
CA VAL A 34 -56.34 -11.81 -23.17
C VAL A 34 -54.99 -12.00 -23.86
N ASN A 35 -54.22 -10.94 -23.88
CA ASN A 35 -52.84 -11.04 -24.32
C ASN A 35 -52.02 -11.66 -23.19
N ALA A 36 -51.64 -12.91 -23.34
CA ALA A 36 -50.75 -13.61 -22.42
C ALA A 36 -49.32 -13.52 -22.95
N TYR A 37 -48.44 -12.94 -22.18
CA TYR A 37 -47.03 -12.97 -22.45
C TYR A 37 -46.38 -14.15 -21.69
N LYS A 38 -45.68 -14.98 -22.41
CA LYS A 38 -44.88 -16.04 -21.81
C LYS A 38 -43.63 -15.40 -21.19
N ILE A 39 -43.61 -15.36 -19.89
CA ILE A 39 -42.42 -14.91 -19.15
C ILE A 39 -41.34 -16.00 -19.28
N THR A 40 -40.28 -15.70 -19.97
CA THR A 40 -39.07 -16.54 -20.00
C THR A 40 -38.07 -15.96 -19.06
N ALA A 41 -37.54 -16.78 -18.13
CA ALA A 41 -36.39 -16.38 -17.35
C ALA A 41 -35.15 -16.32 -18.26
N SER A 42 -34.49 -15.21 -18.29
CA SER A 42 -33.17 -15.03 -18.93
C SER A 42 -32.18 -14.55 -17.88
N ASP A 43 -30.96 -15.04 -17.98
CA ASP A 43 -29.88 -14.55 -17.14
C ASP A 43 -29.62 -13.09 -17.51
N ALA A 44 -29.78 -12.19 -16.55
CA ALA A 44 -29.47 -10.79 -16.69
C ALA A 44 -28.22 -10.49 -15.85
N GLN A 45 -27.20 -9.88 -16.46
CA GLN A 45 -26.08 -9.37 -15.72
C GLN A 45 -26.52 -8.14 -14.92
N VAL A 46 -26.42 -8.24 -13.60
CA VAL A 46 -26.67 -7.11 -12.71
C VAL A 46 -25.32 -6.43 -12.45
N ASN A 47 -25.14 -5.25 -13.03
CA ASN A 47 -23.97 -4.42 -12.77
C ASN A 47 -24.27 -3.48 -11.61
N GLN A 48 -23.48 -3.56 -10.56
CA GLN A 48 -23.50 -2.59 -9.44
C GLN A 48 -22.29 -1.67 -9.58
N THR A 49 -22.50 -0.38 -9.35
CA THR A 49 -21.43 0.63 -9.44
C THR A 49 -21.21 1.22 -8.06
N TYR A 50 -19.98 1.15 -7.60
CA TYR A 50 -19.54 1.71 -6.33
C TYR A 50 -18.57 2.86 -6.58
N ALA A 51 -18.68 3.92 -5.80
CA ALA A 51 -17.67 4.95 -5.77
C ALA A 51 -16.47 4.42 -4.96
N GLY A 52 -15.29 4.40 -5.58
CA GLY A 52 -14.06 3.94 -4.97
C GLY A 52 -12.96 4.98 -5.04
N THR A 53 -11.99 4.87 -4.14
CA THR A 53 -10.76 5.68 -4.12
C THR A 53 -9.58 4.79 -4.42
N VAL A 54 -8.73 5.23 -5.32
CA VAL A 54 -7.46 4.55 -5.61
C VAL A 54 -6.46 4.93 -4.52
N VAL A 55 -5.88 3.94 -3.87
CA VAL A 55 -4.86 4.11 -2.82
C VAL A 55 -3.61 3.31 -3.19
N ALA A 56 -2.45 3.87 -2.87
CA ALA A 56 -1.20 3.15 -3.02
C ALA A 56 -1.12 2.03 -1.96
N GLU A 57 -0.56 0.88 -2.32
CA GLU A 57 -0.28 -0.18 -1.34
C GLU A 57 0.68 0.31 -0.25
N ASN A 58 1.73 1.01 -0.65
CA ASN A 58 2.72 1.55 0.25
C ASN A 58 2.80 3.07 0.08
N SER A 59 2.67 3.77 1.20
CA SER A 59 2.85 5.22 1.29
C SER A 59 3.83 5.50 2.42
N VAL A 60 5.03 6.00 2.08
CA VAL A 60 6.10 6.23 3.06
C VAL A 60 6.53 7.69 3.05
N ALA A 61 6.46 8.31 4.21
CA ALA A 61 7.02 9.63 4.46
C ALA A 61 8.55 9.52 4.60
N VAL A 62 9.27 10.19 3.72
CA VAL A 62 10.74 10.29 3.77
C VAL A 62 11.10 11.41 4.74
N HIS A 63 11.75 11.05 5.84
CA HIS A 63 12.19 12.00 6.86
C HIS A 63 13.65 12.37 6.69
N ALA A 64 14.00 13.61 7.11
CA ALA A 64 15.39 14.00 7.28
C ALA A 64 16.04 13.15 8.38
N ARG A 65 17.23 12.60 8.13
CA ARG A 65 18.02 11.87 9.13
C ARG A 65 19.00 12.77 9.87
N VAL A 66 19.31 13.92 9.28
CA VAL A 66 20.20 14.94 9.83
C VAL A 66 19.50 16.29 9.88
N THR A 67 19.95 17.17 10.75
CA THR A 67 19.38 18.50 10.95
C THR A 67 20.14 19.54 10.14
N GLY A 68 19.45 20.43 9.42
CA GLY A 68 20.09 21.47 8.64
C GLY A 68 19.12 22.17 7.69
N TYR A 69 19.67 22.98 6.79
CA TYR A 69 18.88 23.62 5.73
C TYR A 69 18.94 22.81 4.44
N VAL A 70 17.81 22.69 3.74
CA VAL A 70 17.78 22.11 2.41
C VAL A 70 18.43 23.08 1.42
N VAL A 71 19.53 22.68 0.83
CA VAL A 71 20.32 23.50 -0.12
C VAL A 71 20.03 23.17 -1.57
N GLU A 72 19.62 21.93 -1.86
CA GLU A 72 19.24 21.51 -3.20
C GLU A 72 18.03 20.59 -3.14
N LYS A 73 17.21 20.69 -4.18
CA LYS A 73 16.04 19.85 -4.44
C LYS A 73 16.15 19.33 -5.87
N PHE A 74 16.22 18.01 -6.04
CA PHE A 74 16.43 17.35 -7.33
C PHE A 74 15.14 16.88 -8.00
N VAL A 75 14.02 16.98 -7.30
CA VAL A 75 12.72 16.41 -7.71
C VAL A 75 11.60 17.43 -7.51
N LYS A 76 10.46 17.17 -8.16
CA LYS A 76 9.23 17.98 -8.02
C LYS A 76 8.09 17.09 -7.55
N GLY A 77 7.15 17.70 -6.80
CA GLY A 77 5.92 17.01 -6.44
C GLY A 77 5.20 16.47 -7.68
N GLY A 78 4.66 15.24 -7.58
CA GLY A 78 4.04 14.52 -8.69
C GLY A 78 5.00 13.79 -9.62
N GLU A 79 6.31 13.92 -9.45
CA GLU A 79 7.32 13.24 -10.28
C GLU A 79 7.46 11.77 -9.88
N GLN A 80 7.70 10.90 -10.86
CA GLN A 80 8.05 9.51 -10.61
C GLN A 80 9.54 9.39 -10.33
N VAL A 81 9.87 8.66 -9.27
CA VAL A 81 11.26 8.41 -8.85
C VAL A 81 11.56 6.92 -8.79
N VAL A 82 12.82 6.58 -8.96
CA VAL A 82 13.33 5.21 -8.78
C VAL A 82 14.09 5.07 -7.47
N ALA A 83 14.12 3.87 -6.91
CA ALA A 83 14.90 3.58 -5.72
C ALA A 83 16.37 4.01 -5.87
N GLY A 84 16.91 4.72 -4.86
CA GLY A 84 18.26 5.27 -4.88
C GLY A 84 18.42 6.59 -5.65
N GLN A 85 17.35 7.16 -6.21
CA GLN A 85 17.40 8.49 -6.85
C GLN A 85 17.58 9.57 -5.77
N PRO A 86 18.50 10.56 -5.98
CA PRO A 86 18.66 11.67 -5.06
C PRO A 86 17.42 12.57 -5.09
N LEU A 87 16.93 12.94 -3.90
CA LEU A 87 15.74 13.78 -3.71
C LEU A 87 16.11 15.18 -3.22
N TYR A 88 16.88 15.24 -2.13
CA TYR A 88 17.25 16.49 -1.47
C TYR A 88 18.69 16.44 -1.01
N ARG A 89 19.32 17.62 -0.93
CA ARG A 89 20.60 17.81 -0.26
C ARG A 89 20.45 18.79 0.91
N ILE A 90 20.83 18.34 2.08
CA ILE A 90 20.92 19.15 3.30
C ILE A 90 22.33 19.73 3.38
N ASP A 91 22.51 20.90 3.98
CA ASP A 91 23.82 21.54 4.14
C ASP A 91 24.81 20.61 4.84
N SER A 92 25.83 20.17 4.11
CA SER A 92 26.79 19.16 4.55
C SER A 92 28.05 19.75 5.19
N ARG A 93 28.26 21.08 5.14
CA ARG A 93 29.53 21.71 5.56
C ARG A 93 29.96 21.37 6.99
N GLN A 94 29.02 21.37 7.92
CA GLN A 94 29.32 21.03 9.33
C GLN A 94 29.61 19.53 9.48
N TYR A 95 28.91 18.67 8.77
CA TYR A 95 29.09 17.21 8.80
C TYR A 95 30.43 16.82 8.18
N GLU A 96 30.81 17.45 7.06
CA GLU A 96 32.13 17.27 6.44
C GLU A 96 33.28 17.68 7.36
N ALA A 97 33.17 18.82 8.05
CA ALA A 97 34.18 19.26 9.03
C ALA A 97 34.23 18.30 10.22
N THR A 98 33.11 17.74 10.68
CA THR A 98 33.06 16.77 11.76
C THR A 98 33.73 15.45 11.35
N LEU A 99 33.46 14.99 10.12
CA LEU A 99 34.12 13.80 9.57
C LEU A 99 35.62 13.98 9.48
N ALA A 100 36.09 15.08 8.90
CA ALA A 100 37.52 15.38 8.81
C ALA A 100 38.22 15.42 10.17
N ASN A 101 37.55 15.96 11.21
CA ASN A 101 38.08 15.95 12.59
C ASN A 101 38.15 14.52 13.14
N ALA A 102 37.12 13.70 12.99
CA ALA A 102 37.13 12.32 13.44
C ALA A 102 38.23 11.49 12.73
N GLU A 103 38.40 11.68 11.42
CA GLU A 103 39.47 11.04 10.65
C GLU A 103 40.89 11.44 11.18
N ALA A 104 41.10 12.72 11.49
CA ALA A 104 42.35 13.19 12.04
C ALA A 104 42.63 12.55 13.40
N GLN A 105 41.61 12.42 14.27
CA GLN A 105 41.76 11.77 15.59
C GLN A 105 42.07 10.28 15.45
N ALA A 106 41.40 9.59 14.52
CA ALA A 106 41.65 8.18 14.22
C ALA A 106 43.09 7.98 13.66
N ALA A 107 43.54 8.89 12.78
CA ALA A 107 44.91 8.87 12.27
C ALA A 107 45.95 9.05 13.37
N GLN A 108 45.73 9.97 14.32
CA GLN A 108 46.58 10.15 15.48
C GLN A 108 46.64 8.90 16.38
N ALA A 109 45.45 8.31 16.67
CA ALA A 109 45.38 7.09 17.48
C ALA A 109 46.07 5.90 16.79
N ASN A 110 45.92 5.79 15.47
CA ASN A 110 46.62 4.78 14.68
C ASN A 110 48.13 4.92 14.74
N ALA A 111 48.66 6.18 14.68
CA ALA A 111 50.07 6.42 14.82
C ALA A 111 50.61 6.01 16.23
N ASN A 112 49.83 6.31 17.27
CA ASN A 112 50.16 5.88 18.62
C ASN A 112 50.15 4.35 18.76
N TYR A 113 49.14 3.67 18.22
CA TYR A 113 49.05 2.22 18.19
C TYR A 113 50.26 1.59 17.48
N LYS A 114 50.59 2.08 16.26
CA LYS A 114 51.75 1.61 15.50
C LYS A 114 53.07 1.83 16.24
N ASN A 115 53.24 2.97 16.89
CA ASN A 115 54.44 3.22 17.70
C ASN A 115 54.56 2.22 18.87
N ALA A 116 53.45 1.96 19.57
CA ALA A 116 53.42 0.98 20.65
C ALA A 116 53.74 -0.45 20.17
N GLU A 117 53.26 -0.84 18.96
CA GLU A 117 53.59 -2.13 18.32
C GLU A 117 55.09 -2.24 17.99
N VAL A 118 55.70 -1.17 17.45
CA VAL A 118 57.15 -1.15 17.16
C VAL A 118 57.95 -1.30 18.42
N ASP A 119 57.56 -0.60 19.51
CA ASP A 119 58.25 -0.71 20.80
C ASP A 119 58.08 -2.11 21.42
N LEU A 120 56.88 -2.72 21.32
CA LEU A 120 56.66 -4.10 21.78
C LEU A 120 57.57 -5.08 21.05
N ASN A 121 57.65 -5.00 19.74
CA ASN A 121 58.52 -5.88 18.93
C ASN A 121 60.01 -5.73 19.30
N ARG A 122 60.42 -4.47 19.58
CA ARG A 122 61.77 -4.20 20.08
C ARG A 122 62.02 -4.83 21.46
N TYR A 123 61.06 -4.71 22.37
CA TYR A 123 61.18 -5.28 23.73
C TYR A 123 61.14 -6.82 23.69
N GLU A 124 60.30 -7.43 22.85
CA GLU A 124 60.30 -8.87 22.67
C GLU A 124 61.64 -9.39 22.14
N THR A 125 62.28 -8.67 21.21
CA THR A 125 63.62 -9.02 20.71
C THR A 125 64.68 -8.93 21.80
N LEU A 126 64.66 -7.87 22.67
CA LEU A 126 65.59 -7.70 23.78
C LEU A 126 65.38 -8.74 24.89
N ALA A 127 64.13 -9.16 25.12
CA ALA A 127 63.79 -10.22 26.07
C ALA A 127 64.32 -11.58 25.64
N GLN A 128 64.27 -11.89 24.33
CA GLN A 128 64.87 -13.10 23.77
C GLN A 128 66.38 -13.19 23.95
N GLN A 129 67.04 -12.04 24.15
CA GLN A 129 68.49 -11.93 24.41
C GLN A 129 68.81 -11.82 25.92
N ASP A 130 67.82 -12.06 26.78
CA ASP A 130 67.94 -11.88 28.26
C ASP A 130 68.36 -10.46 28.68
N ALA A 131 68.16 -9.45 27.78
CA ALA A 131 68.61 -8.07 28.03
C ALA A 131 67.62 -7.23 28.86
N ILE A 132 66.36 -7.66 28.98
CA ILE A 132 65.28 -7.01 29.76
C ILE A 132 64.45 -8.02 30.53
N ALA A 133 63.81 -7.57 31.63
CA ALA A 133 62.89 -8.38 32.39
C ALA A 133 61.55 -8.61 31.61
N GLN A 134 60.97 -9.82 31.66
CA GLN A 134 59.71 -10.20 31.04
C GLN A 134 58.59 -9.25 31.45
N GLN A 135 58.58 -8.75 32.69
CA GLN A 135 57.57 -7.78 33.15
C GLN A 135 57.48 -6.53 32.25
N ARG A 136 58.59 -6.10 31.64
CA ARG A 136 58.59 -4.95 30.73
C ARG A 136 57.88 -5.25 29.42
N VAL A 137 58.05 -6.46 28.89
CA VAL A 137 57.33 -6.93 27.69
C VAL A 137 55.85 -6.99 27.97
N ASP A 138 55.43 -7.56 29.12
CA ASP A 138 54.02 -7.68 29.49
C ASP A 138 53.34 -6.31 29.66
N THR A 139 54.08 -5.34 30.28
CA THR A 139 53.61 -3.95 30.40
C THR A 139 53.45 -3.31 29.03
N GLN A 140 54.40 -3.49 28.11
CA GLN A 140 54.34 -2.93 26.79
C GLN A 140 53.21 -3.57 25.95
N ARG A 141 52.97 -4.89 26.12
CA ARG A 141 51.83 -5.58 25.49
C ARG A 141 50.50 -4.98 25.92
N SER A 142 50.31 -4.71 27.20
CA SER A 142 49.13 -4.02 27.72
C SER A 142 49.00 -2.60 27.16
N THR A 143 50.14 -1.90 26.92
CA THR A 143 50.14 -0.56 26.28
C THR A 143 49.66 -0.65 24.83
N VAL A 144 50.09 -1.67 24.07
CA VAL A 144 49.65 -1.93 22.71
C VAL A 144 48.13 -2.20 22.67
N GLU A 145 47.62 -3.06 23.58
CA GLU A 145 46.20 -3.36 23.68
C GLU A 145 45.36 -2.11 23.97
N GLN A 146 45.83 -1.25 24.88
CA GLN A 146 45.19 0.04 25.19
C GLN A 146 45.19 0.98 23.98
N ALA A 147 46.33 1.11 23.28
CA ALA A 147 46.45 1.97 22.11
C ALA A 147 45.58 1.45 20.95
N LYS A 148 45.50 0.13 20.79
CA LYS A 148 44.60 -0.51 19.81
C LYS A 148 43.14 -0.23 20.11
N ALA A 149 42.71 -0.43 21.36
CA ALA A 149 41.33 -0.15 21.76
C ALA A 149 40.94 1.33 21.55
N ALA A 150 41.88 2.26 21.82
CA ALA A 150 41.69 3.67 21.55
C ALA A 150 41.52 3.95 20.04
N TYR A 151 42.34 3.34 19.19
CA TYR A 151 42.23 3.47 17.75
C TYR A 151 40.89 2.94 17.23
N GLU A 152 40.46 1.76 17.69
CA GLU A 152 39.15 1.17 17.33
C GLU A 152 37.99 2.07 17.76
N ALA A 153 38.07 2.72 18.93
CA ALA A 153 37.04 3.68 19.37
C ALA A 153 36.94 4.90 18.45
N TYR A 154 38.10 5.45 18.00
CA TYR A 154 38.11 6.55 17.06
C TYR A 154 37.62 6.13 15.64
N GLN A 155 37.91 4.91 15.22
CA GLN A 155 37.34 4.37 13.98
C GLN A 155 35.81 4.30 14.03
N ALA A 156 35.24 3.88 15.16
CA ALA A 156 33.79 3.92 15.35
C ALA A 156 33.26 5.35 15.27
N SER A 157 33.97 6.34 15.80
CA SER A 157 33.60 7.75 15.69
C SER A 157 33.64 8.25 14.23
N VAL A 158 34.64 7.84 13.44
CA VAL A 158 34.73 8.12 12.01
C VAL A 158 33.47 7.55 11.29
N LYS A 159 33.10 6.30 11.60
CA LYS A 159 31.95 5.66 10.99
C LYS A 159 30.66 6.44 11.26
N ILE A 160 30.43 6.88 12.50
CA ILE A 160 29.28 7.70 12.87
C ILE A 160 29.27 9.02 12.09
N ALA A 161 30.40 9.71 12.02
CA ALA A 161 30.53 10.97 11.31
C ALA A 161 30.30 10.79 9.79
N GLN A 162 30.79 9.69 9.23
CA GLN A 162 30.61 9.33 7.81
C GLN A 162 29.15 9.03 7.47
N ASP A 163 28.44 8.30 8.35
CA ASP A 163 27.02 8.01 8.18
C ASP A 163 26.21 9.30 8.24
N ASN A 164 26.49 10.19 9.21
CA ASN A 164 25.83 11.50 9.29
C ASN A 164 26.11 12.38 8.06
N TYR A 165 27.34 12.36 7.53
CA TYR A 165 27.67 13.07 6.30
C TYR A 165 26.93 12.46 5.10
N GLY A 166 26.86 11.15 4.99
CA GLY A 166 26.12 10.44 3.95
C GLY A 166 24.61 10.76 4.00
N ASP A 167 24.03 10.87 5.19
CA ASP A 167 22.64 11.19 5.42
C ASP A 167 22.26 12.65 5.07
N THR A 168 23.25 13.52 4.74
CA THR A 168 22.97 14.85 4.16
C THR A 168 22.40 14.78 2.75
N MET A 169 22.67 13.69 2.02
CA MET A 169 22.05 13.40 0.73
C MET A 169 20.90 12.41 0.95
N VAL A 170 19.69 12.86 0.68
CA VAL A 170 18.48 12.06 0.88
C VAL A 170 18.10 11.39 -0.42
N TYR A 171 17.92 10.07 -0.37
CA TYR A 171 17.56 9.24 -1.52
C TYR A 171 16.18 8.62 -1.37
N ALA A 172 15.56 8.28 -2.50
CA ALA A 172 14.32 7.52 -2.54
C ALA A 172 14.56 6.09 -2.03
N PRO A 173 13.81 5.63 -1.00
CA PRO A 173 13.95 4.28 -0.47
C PRO A 173 13.40 3.21 -1.42
N TYR A 174 12.44 3.56 -2.27
CA TYR A 174 11.86 2.70 -3.31
C TYR A 174 11.30 3.55 -4.45
N SER A 175 10.91 2.88 -5.55
CA SER A 175 10.36 3.54 -6.74
C SER A 175 8.87 3.84 -6.53
N GLY A 176 8.44 5.05 -6.92
CA GLY A 176 7.05 5.49 -6.75
C GLY A 176 6.81 6.88 -7.29
N THR A 177 5.66 7.46 -6.98
CA THR A 177 5.31 8.84 -7.30
C THR A 177 5.39 9.70 -6.05
N LEU A 178 6.05 10.84 -6.17
CA LEU A 178 6.12 11.83 -5.11
C LEU A 178 4.77 12.52 -4.93
N ARG A 179 4.35 12.68 -3.67
CA ARG A 179 3.17 13.50 -3.36
C ARG A 179 3.50 14.99 -3.50
N MET A 180 2.45 15.82 -3.63
CA MET A 180 2.60 17.28 -3.77
C MET A 180 2.95 18.00 -2.45
N ASP A 181 3.17 17.28 -1.36
CA ASP A 181 3.49 17.78 -0.03
C ASP A 181 5.01 17.95 0.21
N ASP A 182 5.78 18.15 -0.84
CA ASP A 182 7.21 18.31 -0.80
C ASP A 182 7.64 19.69 -0.23
N ILE A 183 8.85 19.73 0.36
CA ILE A 183 9.40 20.94 0.95
C ILE A 183 10.25 21.75 -0.05
N ASP A 184 10.40 23.03 0.23
CA ASP A 184 11.17 23.96 -0.58
C ASP A 184 12.64 24.08 -0.14
N MET A 185 13.50 24.50 -1.07
CA MET A 185 14.88 24.90 -0.75
C MET A 185 14.91 26.05 0.26
N GLY A 186 15.87 26.02 1.17
CA GLY A 186 16.01 26.97 2.25
C GLY A 186 15.21 26.61 3.51
N THR A 187 14.38 25.58 3.47
CA THR A 187 13.64 25.11 4.64
C THR A 187 14.60 24.47 5.65
N PHE A 188 14.42 24.81 6.93
CA PHE A 188 15.14 24.14 8.02
C PHE A 188 14.46 22.84 8.39
N VAL A 189 15.20 21.75 8.42
CA VAL A 189 14.71 20.39 8.73
C VAL A 189 15.39 19.85 9.97
N GLN A 190 14.62 19.06 10.74
CA GLN A 190 15.11 18.39 11.95
C GLN A 190 15.10 16.88 11.75
N ALA A 191 16.18 16.24 12.19
CA ALA A 191 16.33 14.78 12.14
C ALA A 191 15.16 14.05 12.81
N GLY A 192 14.58 13.09 12.10
CA GLY A 192 13.53 12.20 12.60
C GLY A 192 12.13 12.82 12.73
N SER A 193 11.96 14.14 12.58
CA SER A 193 10.66 14.81 12.78
C SER A 193 10.12 15.48 11.52
N THR A 194 10.99 16.02 10.66
CA THR A 194 10.55 16.73 9.45
C THR A 194 10.40 15.75 8.30
N THR A 195 9.17 15.63 7.78
CA THR A 195 8.90 14.94 6.52
C THR A 195 9.35 15.81 5.36
N LEU A 196 10.16 15.26 4.47
CA LEU A 196 10.65 15.93 3.27
C LEU A 196 9.68 15.80 2.11
N VAL A 197 9.17 14.61 1.92
CA VAL A 197 8.20 14.24 0.88
C VAL A 197 7.62 12.87 1.18
N THR A 198 6.42 12.59 0.68
CA THR A 198 5.82 11.27 0.75
C THR A 198 5.93 10.59 -0.62
N ILE A 199 6.32 9.32 -0.64
CA ILE A 199 6.39 8.49 -1.84
C ILE A 199 5.27 7.46 -1.77
N ASP A 200 4.46 7.41 -2.81
CA ASP A 200 3.37 6.45 -2.97
C ASP A 200 3.77 5.41 -4.04
N SER A 201 3.58 4.11 -3.75
CA SER A 201 3.84 3.04 -4.73
C SER A 201 2.84 3.13 -5.89
N ILE A 202 3.30 2.76 -7.10
CA ILE A 202 2.45 2.79 -8.30
C ILE A 202 1.91 1.40 -8.61
N ASP A 203 2.63 0.36 -8.25
CA ASP A 203 2.30 -1.03 -8.53
C ASP A 203 2.78 -1.91 -7.36
N PRO A 204 1.86 -2.66 -6.73
CA PRO A 204 0.42 -2.68 -6.95
C PRO A 204 -0.31 -1.45 -6.37
N ILE A 205 -1.52 -1.20 -6.87
CA ILE A 205 -2.46 -0.22 -6.33
C ILE A 205 -3.72 -0.93 -5.83
N PHE A 206 -4.35 -0.38 -4.82
CA PHE A 206 -5.63 -0.85 -4.31
C PHE A 206 -6.76 0.11 -4.66
N VAL A 207 -7.96 -0.41 -4.71
CA VAL A 207 -9.17 0.39 -4.82
C VAL A 207 -10.02 0.10 -3.60
N GLU A 208 -10.19 1.11 -2.76
CA GLU A 208 -11.06 1.05 -1.60
C GLU A 208 -12.44 1.57 -1.98
N PHE A 209 -13.47 0.79 -1.70
CA PHE A 209 -14.86 1.19 -1.90
C PHE A 209 -15.71 0.71 -0.71
N SER A 210 -16.82 1.40 -0.47
CA SER A 210 -17.73 1.08 0.61
C SER A 210 -18.99 0.44 0.06
N MET A 211 -19.44 -0.62 0.71
CA MET A 211 -20.73 -1.26 0.45
C MET A 211 -21.48 -1.45 1.76
N THR A 212 -22.80 -1.61 1.67
CA THR A 212 -23.64 -1.92 2.83
C THR A 212 -23.44 -3.37 3.27
N GLU A 213 -23.75 -3.67 4.54
CA GLU A 213 -23.70 -5.05 5.04
C GLU A 213 -24.59 -6.01 4.24
N GLN A 214 -25.75 -5.55 3.82
CA GLN A 214 -26.66 -6.36 3.00
C GLN A 214 -26.06 -6.69 1.64
N GLU A 215 -25.50 -5.71 0.95
CA GLU A 215 -24.83 -5.90 -0.34
C GLU A 215 -23.63 -6.85 -0.20
N TYR A 216 -22.84 -6.72 0.88
CA TYR A 216 -21.75 -7.64 1.17
C TYR A 216 -22.23 -9.08 1.38
N LEU A 217 -23.31 -9.27 2.16
CA LEU A 217 -23.88 -10.60 2.39
C LEU A 217 -24.48 -11.21 1.10
N ASP A 218 -25.10 -10.41 0.25
CA ASP A 218 -25.62 -10.86 -1.02
C ASP A 218 -24.50 -11.19 -2.02
N PHE A 219 -23.43 -10.42 -2.01
CA PHE A 219 -22.22 -10.71 -2.76
C PHE A 219 -21.56 -12.03 -2.34
N MET A 220 -21.49 -12.30 -1.02
CA MET A 220 -20.93 -13.55 -0.49
C MET A 220 -21.81 -14.78 -0.74
N LYS A 221 -23.14 -14.60 -0.83
CA LYS A 221 -24.08 -15.70 -1.12
C LYS A 221 -24.14 -16.09 -2.61
N ASN A 222 -23.93 -15.11 -3.48
CA ASN A 222 -23.96 -15.29 -4.92
C ASN A 222 -22.68 -14.75 -5.54
N PRO A 223 -21.55 -15.45 -5.37
CA PRO A 223 -20.33 -15.07 -6.06
C PRO A 223 -20.56 -15.22 -7.57
N THR A 224 -20.92 -14.12 -8.22
CA THR A 224 -21.09 -14.06 -9.69
C THR A 224 -19.70 -14.03 -10.34
N GLY A 225 -19.10 -15.18 -10.43
CA GLY A 225 -17.82 -15.42 -11.11
C GLY A 225 -17.64 -16.91 -11.32
N ASP A 226 -17.06 -17.29 -12.44
CA ASP A 226 -16.58 -18.65 -12.66
C ASP A 226 -15.68 -19.00 -11.48
N ASP A 227 -15.86 -20.18 -10.88
CA ASP A 227 -15.23 -20.67 -9.63
C ASP A 227 -13.68 -20.52 -9.55
N SER A 228 -13.05 -20.11 -10.65
CA SER A 228 -11.62 -19.95 -10.78
C SER A 228 -11.10 -18.50 -10.72
N ASN A 229 -11.95 -17.44 -10.82
CA ASN A 229 -11.45 -16.07 -11.08
C ASN A 229 -12.12 -14.95 -10.27
N GLY A 230 -13.01 -15.24 -9.31
CA GLY A 230 -13.70 -14.22 -8.53
C GLY A 230 -14.64 -13.33 -9.35
N PRO A 231 -15.27 -12.31 -8.74
CA PRO A 231 -16.18 -11.42 -9.44
C PRO A 231 -15.43 -10.59 -10.49
N ASN A 232 -16.08 -10.37 -11.64
CA ASN A 232 -15.53 -9.50 -12.69
C ASN A 232 -15.68 -8.04 -12.26
N ILE A 233 -14.60 -7.47 -11.71
CA ILE A 233 -14.54 -6.08 -11.28
C ILE A 233 -13.93 -5.25 -12.41
N GLN A 234 -14.68 -4.25 -12.88
CA GLN A 234 -14.20 -3.29 -13.86
C GLN A 234 -14.01 -1.93 -13.20
N LEU A 235 -12.82 -1.36 -13.33
CA LEU A 235 -12.52 -0.02 -12.87
C LEU A 235 -12.85 0.98 -13.99
N LYS A 236 -13.76 1.92 -13.72
CA LYS A 236 -14.00 3.06 -14.60
C LYS A 236 -13.48 4.32 -13.92
N LEU A 237 -12.42 4.91 -14.49
CA LEU A 237 -11.93 6.20 -14.05
C LEU A 237 -12.93 7.29 -14.45
N ALA A 238 -13.16 8.26 -13.54
CA ALA A 238 -13.89 9.48 -13.89
C ALA A 238 -12.97 10.37 -14.71
N ASP A 239 -13.41 10.74 -15.91
CA ASP A 239 -12.73 11.73 -16.77
C ASP A 239 -12.96 13.14 -16.24
#